data_4dfaa80550c6e675023c798b53ddb16c
#
_entry.id   4dfaa80550c6e675023c798b53ddb16c
#
_cell.length_a   1.000
_cell.length_b   1.000
_cell.length_c   1.000
_cell.angle_alpha   90.00
_cell.angle_beta   90.00
_cell.angle_gamma   90.00
#
_symmetry.space_group_name_H-M   'P 1'
#
loop_
_entity.id
_entity.type
_entity.pdbx_description
1 polymer ?
#
loop_
_entity_poly.entity_id
_entity_poly.type
_entity_poly.pdbx_seq_one_letter_code
_entity_poly.pdbx_strand_id
1 'polypeptide(L)'
;MKTILVTGATAGFGAAFARRFVRDGHRVIATGRRVERLEALAAELGPALYPVPLDVTDAKAVVDFVPALPEEWRRIDVLVNNAGLALGLSPAWEASLEDWDRMIATDITGLVHVTRAILPQMVERNDGLIINLGSVAGDYSYPGGHVYGGAKAFVLQFSLNLRSDLAGLNVRVTNIEPGMVTGSEFSQVRFGGDEAKAAAVYAGTQSLTPEDIAETAAWLVSLPPHVNINRIELMPTCQAGGGFVVKRQAGA
;
A
#
# COMPACT_ATOMS: atom_id res chain seq x y z
N MET A 1 11.96 -16.17 11.41
CA MET A 1 12.10 -15.78 9.99
C MET A 1 10.74 -16.01 9.31
N LYS A 2 10.22 -15.05 8.55
CA LYS A 2 8.97 -15.11 7.79
C LYS A 2 9.25 -14.83 6.31
N THR A 3 8.39 -15.29 5.41
CA THR A 3 8.38 -14.88 4.01
C THR A 3 7.30 -13.82 3.80
N ILE A 4 7.68 -12.65 3.33
CA ILE A 4 6.83 -11.46 3.22
C ILE A 4 6.70 -11.07 1.75
N LEU A 5 5.49 -11.09 1.22
CA LEU A 5 5.19 -10.57 -0.12
C LEU A 5 4.88 -9.07 -0.04
N VAL A 6 5.62 -8.27 -0.79
CA VAL A 6 5.40 -6.82 -0.91
C VAL A 6 5.04 -6.48 -2.34
N THR A 7 3.82 -5.98 -2.57
CA THR A 7 3.42 -5.48 -3.88
C THR A 7 3.87 -4.02 -4.08
N GLY A 8 4.25 -3.65 -5.30
CA GLY A 8 4.73 -2.29 -5.60
C GLY A 8 6.08 -1.95 -4.93
N ALA A 9 7.00 -2.93 -4.83
CA ALA A 9 8.28 -2.78 -4.12
C ALA A 9 9.34 -1.94 -4.85
N THR A 10 9.04 -1.38 -6.02
CA THR A 10 10.02 -0.69 -6.86
C THR A 10 10.35 0.75 -6.45
N ALA A 11 9.64 1.32 -5.48
CA ALA A 11 9.88 2.68 -4.95
C ALA A 11 9.14 2.91 -3.63
N GLY A 12 9.39 4.06 -3.01
CA GLY A 12 8.65 4.57 -1.85
C GLY A 12 8.50 3.56 -0.73
N PHE A 13 7.27 3.40 -0.24
CA PHE A 13 6.98 2.49 0.88
C PHE A 13 7.38 1.05 0.59
N GLY A 14 7.12 0.55 -0.63
CA GLY A 14 7.41 -0.83 -0.98
C GLY A 14 8.91 -1.17 -0.88
N ALA A 15 9.78 -0.27 -1.34
CA ALA A 15 11.22 -0.43 -1.20
C ALA A 15 11.66 -0.30 0.27
N ALA A 16 11.08 0.63 1.03
CA ALA A 16 11.35 0.78 2.47
C ALA A 16 10.92 -0.47 3.26
N PHE A 17 9.74 -1.04 2.96
CA PHE A 17 9.30 -2.31 3.54
C PHE A 17 10.31 -3.44 3.25
N ALA A 18 10.74 -3.58 1.99
CA ALA A 18 11.67 -4.63 1.61
C ALA A 18 12.99 -4.52 2.39
N ARG A 19 13.58 -3.33 2.45
CA ARG A 19 14.80 -3.06 3.22
C ARG A 19 14.61 -3.36 4.71
N ARG A 20 13.50 -2.89 5.27
CA ARG A 20 13.22 -3.06 6.69
C ARG A 20 13.07 -4.54 7.06
N PHE A 21 12.27 -5.29 6.30
CA PHE A 21 12.04 -6.69 6.61
C PHE A 21 13.29 -7.57 6.40
N VAL A 22 14.10 -7.29 5.38
CA VAL A 22 15.37 -7.99 5.19
C VAL A 22 16.34 -7.68 6.35
N ARG A 23 16.43 -6.43 6.78
CA ARG A 23 17.23 -6.02 7.96
C ARG A 23 16.79 -6.77 9.23
N ASP A 24 15.49 -7.05 9.38
CA ASP A 24 14.94 -7.78 10.52
C ASP A 24 15.11 -9.32 10.40
N GLY A 25 15.79 -9.81 9.36
CA GLY A 25 16.08 -11.23 9.14
C GLY A 25 14.92 -12.00 8.50
N HIS A 26 14.00 -11.32 7.82
CA HIS A 26 12.93 -11.93 7.03
C HIS A 26 13.35 -12.11 5.57
N ARG A 27 12.63 -12.97 4.83
CA ARG A 27 12.74 -13.10 3.38
C ARG A 27 11.63 -12.28 2.72
N VAL A 28 11.94 -11.60 1.62
CA VAL A 28 11.00 -10.73 0.92
C VAL A 28 10.82 -11.17 -0.53
N ILE A 29 9.57 -11.38 -0.95
CA ILE A 29 9.19 -11.44 -2.36
C ILE A 29 8.80 -10.01 -2.75
N ALA A 30 9.62 -9.38 -3.56
CA ALA A 30 9.40 -8.01 -4.02
C ALA A 30 8.77 -8.01 -5.41
N THR A 31 7.55 -7.46 -5.55
CA THR A 31 6.88 -7.41 -6.85
C THR A 31 6.65 -5.99 -7.33
N GLY A 32 6.58 -5.84 -8.65
CA GLY A 32 6.32 -4.58 -9.33
C GLY A 32 6.52 -4.69 -10.84
N ARG A 33 6.23 -3.61 -11.56
CA ARG A 33 6.30 -3.59 -13.04
C ARG A 33 7.68 -3.22 -13.57
N ARG A 34 8.50 -2.52 -12.77
CA ARG A 34 9.81 -1.98 -13.21
C ARG A 34 10.91 -2.99 -12.87
N VAL A 35 11.25 -3.83 -13.83
CA VAL A 35 12.19 -4.96 -13.68
C VAL A 35 13.55 -4.49 -13.18
N GLU A 36 14.10 -3.45 -13.81
CA GLU A 36 15.43 -2.92 -13.49
C GLU A 36 15.52 -2.46 -12.03
N ARG A 37 14.44 -1.91 -11.48
CA ARG A 37 14.38 -1.48 -10.07
C ARG A 37 14.25 -2.66 -9.11
N LEU A 38 13.55 -3.72 -9.51
CA LEU A 38 13.49 -4.96 -8.71
C LEU A 38 14.85 -5.64 -8.67
N GLU A 39 15.56 -5.70 -9.80
CA GLU A 39 16.91 -6.25 -9.89
C GLU A 39 17.92 -5.44 -9.06
N ALA A 40 17.86 -4.11 -9.13
CA ALA A 40 18.67 -3.23 -8.30
C ALA A 40 18.43 -3.45 -6.80
N LEU A 41 17.15 -3.57 -6.40
CA LEU A 41 16.79 -3.86 -5.00
C LEU A 41 17.25 -5.26 -4.57
N ALA A 42 17.19 -6.25 -5.46
CA ALA A 42 17.72 -7.59 -5.20
C ALA A 42 19.24 -7.61 -5.09
N ALA A 43 19.96 -6.85 -5.91
CA ALA A 43 21.39 -6.67 -5.81
C ALA A 43 21.81 -6.00 -4.48
N GLU A 44 21.01 -5.03 -4.02
CA GLU A 44 21.24 -4.35 -2.73
C GLU A 44 21.01 -5.28 -1.53
N LEU A 45 19.93 -6.07 -1.53
CA LEU A 45 19.47 -6.84 -0.36
C LEU A 45 19.91 -8.31 -0.38
N GLY A 46 20.50 -8.76 -1.47
CA GLY A 46 21.07 -10.10 -1.60
C GLY A 46 20.02 -11.23 -1.58
N PRO A 47 20.41 -12.45 -1.16
CA PRO A 47 19.57 -13.66 -1.30
C PRO A 47 18.32 -13.68 -0.43
N ALA A 48 18.17 -12.72 0.48
CA ALA A 48 16.97 -12.56 1.30
C ALA A 48 15.81 -11.92 0.53
N LEU A 49 16.05 -11.39 -0.68
CA LEU A 49 15.02 -10.82 -1.54
C LEU A 49 14.91 -11.60 -2.85
N TYR A 50 13.69 -11.98 -3.21
CA TYR A 50 13.33 -12.59 -4.48
C TYR A 50 12.49 -11.61 -5.32
N PRO A 51 13.05 -11.08 -6.44
CA PRO A 51 12.35 -10.13 -7.29
C PRO A 51 11.42 -10.88 -8.27
N VAL A 52 10.17 -10.42 -8.38
CA VAL A 52 9.22 -10.98 -9.36
C VAL A 52 8.48 -9.86 -10.08
N PRO A 53 8.63 -9.73 -11.40
CA PRO A 53 7.80 -8.82 -12.18
C PRO A 53 6.32 -9.22 -12.07
N LEU A 54 5.49 -8.29 -11.61
CA LEU A 54 4.04 -8.50 -11.49
C LEU A 54 3.31 -7.17 -11.64
N ASP A 55 2.36 -7.13 -12.57
CA ASP A 55 1.32 -6.11 -12.59
C ASP A 55 0.09 -6.64 -11.84
N VAL A 56 -0.28 -6.02 -10.75
CA VAL A 56 -1.42 -6.43 -9.93
C VAL A 56 -2.77 -6.26 -10.66
N THR A 57 -2.80 -5.49 -11.76
CA THR A 57 -4.00 -5.32 -12.59
C THR A 57 -4.21 -6.47 -13.59
N ASP A 58 -3.19 -7.30 -13.82
CA ASP A 58 -3.30 -8.52 -14.63
C ASP A 58 -3.81 -9.68 -13.75
N ALA A 59 -5.11 -9.93 -13.81
CA ALA A 59 -5.77 -10.97 -13.01
C ALA A 59 -5.18 -12.36 -13.26
N LYS A 60 -4.77 -12.67 -14.52
CA LYS A 60 -4.18 -13.95 -14.86
C LYS A 60 -2.80 -14.09 -14.24
N ALA A 61 -1.95 -13.07 -14.37
CA ALA A 61 -0.62 -13.07 -13.78
C ALA A 61 -0.69 -13.23 -12.24
N VAL A 62 -1.67 -12.58 -11.60
CA VAL A 62 -1.88 -12.71 -10.15
C VAL A 62 -2.30 -14.12 -9.74
N VAL A 63 -3.17 -14.78 -10.51
CA VAL A 63 -3.58 -16.18 -10.23
C VAL A 63 -2.41 -17.14 -10.41
N ASP A 64 -1.61 -16.97 -11.45
CA ASP A 64 -0.48 -17.83 -11.78
C ASP A 64 0.76 -17.55 -10.89
N PHE A 65 0.77 -16.46 -10.14
CA PHE A 65 1.93 -15.96 -9.40
C PHE A 65 2.47 -16.98 -8.38
N VAL A 66 1.64 -17.45 -7.43
CA VAL A 66 2.12 -18.35 -6.36
C VAL A 66 2.58 -19.70 -6.89
N PRO A 67 1.84 -20.35 -7.81
CA PRO A 67 2.30 -21.59 -8.45
C PRO A 67 3.64 -21.45 -9.18
N ALA A 68 3.92 -20.28 -9.76
CA ALA A 68 5.15 -20.00 -10.51
C ALA A 68 6.38 -19.76 -9.62
N LEU A 69 6.20 -19.49 -8.32
CA LEU A 69 7.32 -19.29 -7.40
C LEU A 69 8.12 -20.59 -7.19
N PRO A 70 9.44 -20.52 -6.95
CA PRO A 70 10.19 -21.63 -6.40
C PRO A 70 9.55 -22.14 -5.11
N GLU A 71 9.62 -23.47 -4.86
CA GLU A 71 8.91 -24.12 -3.76
C GLU A 71 9.20 -23.46 -2.40
N GLU A 72 10.45 -23.11 -2.15
CA GLU A 72 10.90 -22.48 -0.90
C GLU A 72 10.34 -21.07 -0.68
N TRP A 73 9.76 -20.42 -1.72
CA TRP A 73 9.15 -19.11 -1.65
C TRP A 73 7.61 -19.13 -1.64
N ARG A 74 6.98 -20.27 -1.88
CA ARG A 74 5.51 -20.39 -2.01
C ARG A 74 4.76 -20.15 -0.72
N ARG A 75 5.39 -20.43 0.43
CA ARG A 75 4.79 -20.15 1.73
C ARG A 75 4.93 -18.66 2.06
N ILE A 76 3.85 -17.91 1.92
CA ILE A 76 3.80 -16.48 2.22
C ILE A 76 3.15 -16.27 3.58
N ASP A 77 3.93 -15.81 4.56
CA ASP A 77 3.48 -15.59 5.95
C ASP A 77 2.85 -14.21 6.14
N VAL A 78 3.32 -13.21 5.37
CA VAL A 78 2.80 -11.83 5.42
C VAL A 78 2.58 -11.33 4.00
N LEU A 79 1.42 -10.73 3.76
CA LEU A 79 1.10 -10.00 2.55
C LEU A 79 1.06 -8.50 2.86
N VAL A 80 1.85 -7.70 2.14
CA VAL A 80 1.77 -6.24 2.16
C VAL A 80 1.20 -5.76 0.82
N ASN A 81 -0.09 -5.44 0.80
CA ASN A 81 -0.76 -4.81 -0.34
C ASN A 81 -0.40 -3.32 -0.36
N ASN A 82 0.75 -3.02 -0.96
CA ASN A 82 1.27 -1.67 -1.06
C ASN A 82 1.12 -1.06 -2.47
N ALA A 83 1.01 -1.87 -3.52
CA ALA A 83 0.79 -1.36 -4.86
C ALA A 83 -0.43 -0.45 -4.90
N GLY A 84 -0.24 0.78 -5.35
CA GLY A 84 -1.29 1.81 -5.40
C GLY A 84 -0.76 3.10 -6.01
N LEU A 85 -1.67 3.97 -6.41
CA LEU A 85 -1.33 5.26 -7.00
C LEU A 85 -2.47 6.28 -6.82
N ALA A 86 -2.12 7.57 -6.87
CA ALA A 86 -3.08 8.65 -6.99
C ALA A 86 -2.74 9.50 -8.21
N LEU A 87 -3.76 9.88 -8.98
CA LEU A 87 -3.61 10.65 -10.21
C LEU A 87 -4.50 11.89 -10.18
N GLY A 88 -3.91 13.03 -10.52
CA GLY A 88 -4.59 14.31 -10.63
C GLY A 88 -5.15 14.87 -9.32
N LEU A 89 -5.61 16.10 -9.40
CA LEU A 89 -6.37 16.84 -8.36
C LEU A 89 -7.40 17.78 -9.01
N SER A 90 -7.74 17.59 -10.29
CA SER A 90 -8.77 18.34 -10.96
C SER A 90 -10.13 18.15 -10.29
N PRO A 91 -11.05 19.11 -10.37
CA PRO A 91 -12.44 18.89 -9.99
C PRO A 91 -13.03 17.67 -10.73
N ALA A 92 -14.01 17.00 -10.13
CA ALA A 92 -14.57 15.75 -10.69
C ALA A 92 -15.08 15.89 -12.13
N TRP A 93 -15.63 17.06 -12.50
CA TRP A 93 -16.14 17.33 -13.85
C TRP A 93 -15.06 17.60 -14.91
N GLU A 94 -13.78 17.70 -14.50
CA GLU A 94 -12.61 17.92 -15.38
C GLU A 94 -11.60 16.77 -15.27
N ALA A 95 -11.87 15.79 -14.40
CA ALA A 95 -10.94 14.69 -14.15
C ALA A 95 -10.93 13.69 -15.31
N SER A 96 -9.77 13.09 -15.56
CA SER A 96 -9.60 12.03 -16.55
C SER A 96 -10.26 10.74 -16.09
N LEU A 97 -11.16 10.19 -16.92
CA LEU A 97 -11.74 8.85 -16.68
C LEU A 97 -10.68 7.75 -16.75
N GLU A 98 -9.69 7.88 -17.64
CA GLU A 98 -8.56 6.93 -17.72
C GLU A 98 -7.77 6.89 -16.40
N ASP A 99 -7.53 8.04 -15.78
CA ASP A 99 -6.88 8.10 -14.48
C ASP A 99 -7.73 7.46 -13.38
N TRP A 100 -9.04 7.65 -13.43
CA TRP A 100 -9.97 7.01 -12.51
C TRP A 100 -9.96 5.49 -12.65
N ASP A 101 -10.06 4.99 -13.88
CA ASP A 101 -10.02 3.56 -14.16
C ASP A 101 -8.70 2.93 -13.71
N ARG A 102 -7.57 3.62 -13.92
CA ARG A 102 -6.25 3.16 -13.46
C ARG A 102 -6.16 3.10 -11.94
N MET A 103 -6.71 4.10 -11.21
CA MET A 103 -6.77 4.07 -9.75
C MET A 103 -7.63 2.90 -9.26
N ILE A 104 -8.82 2.70 -9.82
CA ILE A 104 -9.71 1.59 -9.48
C ILE A 104 -9.04 0.23 -9.76
N ALA A 105 -8.46 0.07 -10.94
CA ALA A 105 -7.80 -1.17 -11.33
C ALA A 105 -6.65 -1.53 -10.41
N THR A 106 -5.85 -0.54 -9.98
CA THR A 106 -4.67 -0.80 -9.14
C THR A 106 -5.04 -0.89 -7.66
N ASP A 107 -5.72 0.14 -7.12
CA ASP A 107 -5.90 0.32 -5.68
C ASP A 107 -7.04 -0.54 -5.12
N ILE A 108 -7.99 -0.95 -5.97
CA ILE A 108 -9.13 -1.81 -5.59
C ILE A 108 -8.95 -3.21 -6.18
N THR A 109 -9.07 -3.34 -7.50
CA THR A 109 -9.13 -4.64 -8.17
C THR A 109 -7.85 -5.45 -7.94
N GLY A 110 -6.68 -4.81 -8.12
CA GLY A 110 -5.38 -5.45 -7.90
C GLY A 110 -5.19 -5.92 -6.47
N LEU A 111 -5.55 -5.09 -5.48
CA LEU A 111 -5.49 -5.46 -4.06
C LEU A 111 -6.39 -6.67 -3.75
N VAL A 112 -7.62 -6.67 -4.26
CA VAL A 112 -8.59 -7.77 -4.04
C VAL A 112 -8.07 -9.07 -4.66
N HIS A 113 -7.56 -9.02 -5.90
CA HIS A 113 -7.03 -10.18 -6.60
C HIS A 113 -5.83 -10.79 -5.89
N VAL A 114 -4.84 -9.96 -5.50
CA VAL A 114 -3.66 -10.43 -4.75
C VAL A 114 -4.06 -11.02 -3.41
N THR A 115 -4.94 -10.35 -2.67
CA THR A 115 -5.45 -10.87 -1.40
C THR A 115 -6.10 -12.24 -1.59
N ARG A 116 -6.98 -12.40 -2.61
CA ARG A 116 -7.67 -13.64 -2.89
C ARG A 116 -6.72 -14.77 -3.31
N ALA A 117 -5.63 -14.46 -3.99
CA ALA A 117 -4.61 -15.44 -4.38
C ALA A 117 -3.79 -15.97 -3.19
N ILE A 118 -3.56 -15.13 -2.17
CA ILE A 118 -2.69 -15.48 -1.03
C ILE A 118 -3.49 -16.02 0.17
N LEU A 119 -4.65 -15.46 0.45
CA LEU A 119 -5.43 -15.75 1.65
C LEU A 119 -5.73 -17.25 1.90
N PRO A 120 -6.07 -18.09 0.90
CA PRO A 120 -6.41 -19.49 1.14
C PRO A 120 -5.30 -20.25 1.87
N GLN A 121 -4.05 -20.09 1.48
CA GLN A 121 -2.93 -20.76 2.14
C GLN A 121 -2.72 -20.29 3.59
N MET A 122 -3.07 -19.04 3.91
CA MET A 122 -3.02 -18.51 5.29
C MET A 122 -4.13 -19.13 6.15
N VAL A 123 -5.34 -19.23 5.60
CA VAL A 123 -6.49 -19.87 6.26
C VAL A 123 -6.24 -21.35 6.51
N GLU A 124 -5.76 -22.08 5.51
CA GLU A 124 -5.47 -23.53 5.60
C GLU A 124 -4.49 -23.84 6.74
N ARG A 125 -3.42 -23.06 6.87
CA ARG A 125 -2.43 -23.25 7.94
C ARG A 125 -2.79 -22.55 9.25
N ASN A 126 -3.89 -21.79 9.29
CA ASN A 126 -4.34 -20.99 10.43
C ASN A 126 -3.25 -20.02 10.95
N ASP A 127 -2.50 -19.40 10.05
CA ASP A 127 -1.44 -18.42 10.37
C ASP A 127 -1.18 -17.48 9.19
N GLY A 128 -1.18 -16.18 9.47
CA GLY A 128 -0.91 -15.16 8.47
C GLY A 128 -1.12 -13.72 8.95
N LEU A 129 -0.60 -12.77 8.17
CA LEU A 129 -0.85 -11.35 8.37
C LEU A 129 -1.03 -10.68 7.00
N ILE A 130 -2.09 -9.91 6.85
CA ILE A 130 -2.33 -9.04 5.71
C ILE A 130 -2.23 -7.59 6.18
N ILE A 131 -1.36 -6.82 5.55
CA ILE A 131 -1.22 -5.38 5.76
C ILE A 131 -1.66 -4.69 4.47
N ASN A 132 -2.72 -3.92 4.56
CA ASN A 132 -3.24 -3.12 3.45
C ASN A 132 -2.81 -1.65 3.62
N LEU A 133 -2.32 -1.02 2.55
CA LEU A 133 -1.98 0.41 2.55
C LEU A 133 -3.21 1.23 2.17
N GLY A 134 -3.91 1.70 3.22
CA GLY A 134 -4.93 2.73 3.14
C GLY A 134 -4.35 4.12 2.96
N SER A 135 -5.03 5.10 3.48
CA SER A 135 -4.63 6.52 3.56
C SER A 135 -5.63 7.26 4.42
N VAL A 136 -5.21 8.34 5.08
CA VAL A 136 -6.12 9.33 5.68
C VAL A 136 -7.13 9.90 4.66
N ALA A 137 -6.83 9.82 3.37
CA ALA A 137 -7.73 10.21 2.28
C ALA A 137 -9.02 9.37 2.21
N GLY A 138 -9.04 8.20 2.85
CA GLY A 138 -10.24 7.37 2.96
C GLY A 138 -11.25 7.89 3.98
N ASP A 139 -10.78 8.63 4.99
CA ASP A 139 -11.60 9.21 6.06
C ASP A 139 -11.85 10.71 5.87
N TYR A 140 -10.85 11.44 5.37
CA TYR A 140 -10.90 12.89 5.27
C TYR A 140 -11.02 13.33 3.82
N SER A 141 -12.19 13.88 3.46
CA SER A 141 -12.45 14.38 2.11
C SER A 141 -11.66 15.67 1.83
N TYR A 142 -11.20 15.81 0.60
CA TYR A 142 -10.49 16.99 0.13
C TYR A 142 -10.77 17.22 -1.36
N PRO A 143 -10.64 18.46 -1.87
CA PRO A 143 -10.84 18.76 -3.29
C PRO A 143 -9.93 17.93 -4.19
N GLY A 144 -10.48 17.30 -5.23
CA GLY A 144 -9.75 16.43 -6.15
C GLY A 144 -9.45 15.01 -5.62
N GLY A 145 -9.91 14.67 -4.40
CA GLY A 145 -9.68 13.37 -3.79
C GLY A 145 -10.63 12.25 -4.20
N HIS A 146 -11.66 12.55 -4.99
CA HIS A 146 -12.82 11.73 -5.32
C HIS A 146 -12.57 10.21 -5.47
N VAL A 147 -11.92 9.73 -6.55
CA VAL A 147 -11.70 8.28 -6.76
C VAL A 147 -10.60 7.75 -5.84
N TYR A 148 -9.52 8.49 -5.64
CA TYR A 148 -8.47 8.05 -4.73
C TYR A 148 -8.97 7.90 -3.29
N GLY A 149 -9.68 8.90 -2.76
CA GLY A 149 -10.30 8.82 -1.43
C GLY A 149 -11.31 7.69 -1.34
N GLY A 150 -12.17 7.54 -2.36
CA GLY A 150 -13.10 6.42 -2.46
C GLY A 150 -12.42 5.05 -2.48
N ALA A 151 -11.31 4.91 -3.22
CA ALA A 151 -10.53 3.67 -3.24
C ALA A 151 -9.90 3.37 -1.86
N LYS A 152 -9.39 4.37 -1.15
CA LYS A 152 -8.81 4.18 0.18
C LYS A 152 -9.88 3.91 1.26
N ALA A 153 -11.08 4.47 1.14
CA ALA A 153 -12.24 4.10 1.95
C ALA A 153 -12.68 2.64 1.69
N PHE A 154 -12.65 2.20 0.41
CA PHE A 154 -12.87 0.79 0.07
C PHE A 154 -11.84 -0.12 0.75
N VAL A 155 -10.54 0.22 0.70
CA VAL A 155 -9.47 -0.58 1.32
C VAL A 155 -9.69 -0.72 2.82
N LEU A 156 -10.08 0.35 3.52
CA LEU A 156 -10.42 0.30 4.95
C LEU A 156 -11.59 -0.66 5.18
N GLN A 157 -12.72 -0.45 4.49
CA GLN A 157 -13.92 -1.28 4.73
C GLN A 157 -13.70 -2.74 4.33
N PHE A 158 -12.97 -2.99 3.24
CA PHE A 158 -12.57 -4.35 2.83
C PHE A 158 -11.72 -5.02 3.92
N SER A 159 -10.77 -4.31 4.50
CA SER A 159 -9.92 -4.85 5.59
C SER A 159 -10.75 -5.24 6.83
N LEU A 160 -11.72 -4.41 7.21
CA LEU A 160 -12.61 -4.67 8.35
C LEU A 160 -13.53 -5.87 8.09
N ASN A 161 -14.11 -5.96 6.89
CA ASN A 161 -14.96 -7.10 6.50
C ASN A 161 -14.15 -8.39 6.43
N LEU A 162 -12.95 -8.35 5.82
CA LEU A 162 -12.06 -9.49 5.77
C LEU A 162 -11.68 -9.98 7.18
N ARG A 163 -11.44 -9.05 8.12
CA ARG A 163 -11.20 -9.39 9.52
C ARG A 163 -12.41 -10.09 10.15
N SER A 164 -13.64 -9.71 9.77
CA SER A 164 -14.86 -10.35 10.27
C SER A 164 -14.99 -11.80 9.77
N ASP A 165 -14.68 -12.04 8.49
CA ASP A 165 -14.68 -13.40 7.92
C ASP A 165 -13.62 -14.30 8.58
N LEU A 166 -12.53 -13.72 9.04
CA LEU A 166 -11.40 -14.43 9.66
C LEU A 166 -11.50 -14.53 11.20
N ALA A 167 -12.65 -14.16 11.78
CA ALA A 167 -12.85 -14.26 13.23
C ALA A 167 -12.71 -15.72 13.70
N GLY A 168 -11.89 -15.94 14.73
CA GLY A 168 -11.56 -17.27 15.24
C GLY A 168 -10.35 -17.93 14.59
N LEU A 169 -9.79 -17.35 13.52
CA LEU A 169 -8.55 -17.80 12.90
C LEU A 169 -7.36 -16.93 13.32
N ASN A 170 -6.15 -17.50 13.32
CA ASN A 170 -4.90 -16.78 13.57
C ASN A 170 -4.39 -16.04 12.31
N VAL A 171 -5.31 -15.55 11.46
CA VAL A 171 -5.01 -14.71 10.32
C VAL A 171 -5.40 -13.28 10.64
N ARG A 172 -4.42 -12.40 10.69
CA ARG A 172 -4.55 -11.00 11.07
C ARG A 172 -4.71 -10.10 9.86
N VAL A 173 -5.47 -9.03 10.00
CA VAL A 173 -5.62 -8.01 8.94
C VAL A 173 -5.49 -6.63 9.56
N THR A 174 -4.61 -5.81 9.00
CA THR A 174 -4.41 -4.42 9.43
C THR A 174 -4.46 -3.48 8.22
N ASN A 175 -5.17 -2.37 8.36
CA ASN A 175 -5.11 -1.25 7.44
C ASN A 175 -4.19 -0.17 8.03
N ILE A 176 -3.10 0.20 7.32
CA ILE A 176 -2.25 1.33 7.67
C ILE A 176 -2.70 2.53 6.85
N GLU A 177 -2.94 3.68 7.49
CA GLU A 177 -3.49 4.89 6.89
C GLU A 177 -2.52 6.06 7.05
N PRO A 178 -1.53 6.18 6.14
CA PRO A 178 -0.60 7.28 6.19
C PRO A 178 -1.25 8.60 5.81
N GLY A 179 -0.84 9.66 6.52
CA GLY A 179 -1.06 11.04 6.13
C GLY A 179 -0.04 11.52 5.11
N MET A 180 0.51 12.72 5.35
CA MET A 180 1.51 13.33 4.46
C MET A 180 2.86 12.63 4.63
N VAL A 181 3.36 12.01 3.55
CA VAL A 181 4.65 11.32 3.51
C VAL A 181 5.48 11.84 2.35
N THR A 182 6.67 12.35 2.64
CA THR A 182 7.66 12.80 1.65
C THR A 182 8.62 11.65 1.27
N GLY A 183 9.54 11.89 0.34
CA GLY A 183 10.59 10.90 0.00
C GLY A 183 10.11 9.72 -0.85
N SER A 184 8.93 9.83 -1.46
CA SER A 184 8.40 8.85 -2.41
C SER A 184 8.07 9.53 -3.76
N GLU A 185 7.89 8.74 -4.81
CA GLU A 185 7.45 9.23 -6.13
C GLU A 185 5.95 9.58 -6.18
N PHE A 186 5.22 9.42 -5.07
CA PHE A 186 3.75 9.54 -5.03
C PHE A 186 3.25 10.89 -5.59
N SER A 187 3.80 12.01 -5.10
CA SER A 187 3.39 13.32 -5.59
C SER A 187 3.86 13.59 -7.01
N GLN A 188 5.03 13.09 -7.41
CA GLN A 188 5.50 13.19 -8.80
C GLN A 188 4.56 12.46 -9.76
N VAL A 189 4.16 11.24 -9.43
CA VAL A 189 3.18 10.45 -10.20
C VAL A 189 1.83 11.16 -10.22
N ARG A 190 1.37 11.68 -9.08
CA ARG A 190 0.10 12.39 -8.95
C ARG A 190 0.00 13.63 -9.84
N PHE A 191 1.10 14.37 -9.98
CA PHE A 191 1.16 15.58 -10.78
C PHE A 191 1.76 15.36 -12.19
N GLY A 192 1.79 14.13 -12.68
CA GLY A 192 2.25 13.82 -14.03
C GLY A 192 3.71 14.20 -14.30
N GLY A 193 4.57 14.17 -13.28
CA GLY A 193 5.99 14.53 -13.38
C GLY A 193 6.30 15.98 -13.07
N ASP A 194 5.33 16.82 -12.69
CA ASP A 194 5.57 18.21 -12.28
C ASP A 194 6.25 18.26 -10.90
N GLU A 195 7.58 18.31 -10.93
CA GLU A 195 8.42 18.30 -9.72
C GLU A 195 8.18 19.52 -8.82
N ALA A 196 7.87 20.69 -9.41
CA ALA A 196 7.64 21.91 -8.63
C ALA A 196 6.34 21.80 -7.81
N LYS A 197 5.26 21.30 -8.43
CA LYS A 197 4.01 21.03 -7.71
C LYS A 197 4.19 19.92 -6.67
N ALA A 198 4.93 18.86 -6.99
CA ALA A 198 5.21 17.79 -6.05
C ALA A 198 5.97 18.28 -4.83
N ALA A 199 7.01 19.10 -5.01
CA ALA A 199 7.80 19.70 -3.93
C ALA A 199 6.99 20.68 -3.07
N ALA A 200 6.11 21.47 -3.69
CA ALA A 200 5.28 22.46 -3.01
C ALA A 200 4.34 21.83 -1.96
N VAL A 201 3.92 20.56 -2.15
CA VAL A 201 3.08 19.83 -1.18
C VAL A 201 3.77 19.74 0.19
N TYR A 202 5.09 19.60 0.21
CA TYR A 202 5.86 19.35 1.43
C TYR A 202 6.62 20.57 1.95
N ALA A 203 6.55 21.70 1.24
CA ALA A 203 7.29 22.91 1.60
C ALA A 203 6.93 23.39 3.01
N GLY A 204 7.95 23.59 3.86
CA GLY A 204 7.78 24.06 5.24
C GLY A 204 7.19 23.04 6.21
N THR A 205 7.11 21.76 5.85
CA THR A 205 6.59 20.70 6.71
C THR A 205 7.68 19.69 7.08
N GLN A 206 7.56 19.09 8.26
CA GLN A 206 8.26 17.86 8.64
C GLN A 206 7.29 16.69 8.46
N SER A 207 7.19 16.20 7.22
CA SER A 207 6.33 15.09 6.85
C SER A 207 6.89 13.76 7.34
N LEU A 208 6.04 12.72 7.38
CA LEU A 208 6.50 11.34 7.54
C LEU A 208 7.40 10.93 6.38
N THR A 209 8.15 9.86 6.58
CA THR A 209 9.01 9.21 5.58
C THR A 209 8.51 7.79 5.28
N PRO A 210 8.92 7.16 4.17
CA PRO A 210 8.65 5.75 3.90
C PRO A 210 9.14 4.82 5.02
N GLU A 211 10.23 5.19 5.68
CA GLU A 211 10.83 4.47 6.80
C GLU A 211 9.91 4.46 8.03
N ASP A 212 9.22 5.56 8.34
CA ASP A 212 8.26 5.62 9.45
C ASP A 212 7.11 4.62 9.24
N ILE A 213 6.65 4.49 7.98
CA ILE A 213 5.61 3.52 7.62
C ILE A 213 6.15 2.09 7.69
N ALA A 214 7.41 1.89 7.28
CA ALA A 214 8.05 0.58 7.35
C ALA A 214 8.30 0.14 8.81
N GLU A 215 8.66 1.05 9.72
CA GLU A 215 8.75 0.78 11.16
C GLU A 215 7.42 0.31 11.72
N THR A 216 6.32 0.98 11.35
CA THR A 216 4.96 0.59 11.77
C THR A 216 4.61 -0.81 11.29
N ALA A 217 4.89 -1.14 10.03
CA ALA A 217 4.64 -2.47 9.48
C ALA A 217 5.49 -3.55 10.17
N ALA A 218 6.76 -3.26 10.47
CA ALA A 218 7.64 -4.18 11.18
C ALA A 218 7.15 -4.46 12.61
N TRP A 219 6.66 -3.44 13.30
CA TRP A 219 6.01 -3.62 14.60
C TRP A 219 4.80 -4.56 14.50
N LEU A 220 3.91 -4.39 13.51
CA LEU A 220 2.76 -5.29 13.29
C LEU A 220 3.21 -6.74 13.05
N VAL A 221 4.30 -6.95 12.30
CA VAL A 221 4.85 -8.28 12.05
C VAL A 221 5.35 -8.93 13.34
N SER A 222 5.86 -8.15 14.29
CA SER A 222 6.41 -8.62 15.58
C SER A 222 5.34 -9.01 16.61
N LEU A 223 4.09 -8.58 16.43
CA LEU A 223 3.01 -8.84 17.39
C LEU A 223 2.66 -10.33 17.50
N PRO A 224 2.23 -10.80 18.69
CA PRO A 224 1.73 -12.15 18.87
C PRO A 224 0.53 -12.47 17.95
N PRO A 225 0.34 -13.73 17.53
CA PRO A 225 -0.68 -14.08 16.54
C PRO A 225 -2.12 -13.82 16.98
N HIS A 226 -2.40 -13.76 18.28
CA HIS A 226 -3.74 -13.44 18.81
C HIS A 226 -4.04 -11.94 18.89
N VAL A 227 -3.04 -11.08 18.61
CA VAL A 227 -3.20 -9.61 18.65
C VAL A 227 -3.40 -9.09 17.24
N ASN A 228 -4.60 -8.62 16.93
CA ASN A 228 -4.92 -7.95 15.66
C ASN A 228 -5.12 -6.45 15.90
N ILE A 229 -4.42 -5.64 15.14
CA ILE A 229 -4.67 -4.20 15.05
C ILE A 229 -5.50 -3.98 13.79
N ASN A 230 -6.73 -3.46 13.93
CA ASN A 230 -7.61 -3.30 12.78
C ASN A 230 -7.16 -2.19 11.85
N ARG A 231 -6.75 -1.04 12.43
CA ARG A 231 -6.30 0.13 11.68
C ARG A 231 -5.26 0.92 12.47
N ILE A 232 -4.38 1.58 11.75
CA ILE A 232 -3.42 2.54 12.29
C ILE A 232 -3.41 3.77 11.38
N GLU A 233 -3.87 4.89 11.91
CA GLU A 233 -3.73 6.19 11.27
C GLU A 233 -2.43 6.85 11.75
N LEU A 234 -1.61 7.32 10.81
CA LEU A 234 -0.37 8.02 11.09
C LEU A 234 -0.36 9.36 10.37
N MET A 235 -0.26 10.44 11.13
CA MET A 235 -0.03 11.78 10.60
C MET A 235 1.26 12.37 11.16
N PRO A 236 2.01 13.17 10.39
CA PRO A 236 3.07 13.98 10.96
C PRO A 236 2.45 15.01 11.92
N THR A 237 3.20 15.44 12.91
CA THR A 237 2.72 16.40 13.93
C THR A 237 2.26 17.74 13.37
N CYS A 238 2.67 18.07 12.14
CA CYS A 238 2.23 19.27 11.42
C CYS A 238 0.91 19.09 10.64
N GLN A 239 0.33 17.88 10.64
CA GLN A 239 -0.93 17.57 9.97
C GLN A 239 -2.02 17.21 10.99
N ALA A 240 -3.25 17.58 10.72
CA ALA A 240 -4.44 17.14 11.43
C ALA A 240 -5.54 16.79 10.41
N GLY A 241 -6.59 16.14 10.87
CA GLY A 241 -7.80 15.90 10.06
C GLY A 241 -8.31 17.22 9.46
N GLY A 242 -8.73 17.19 8.19
CA GLY A 242 -9.11 18.39 7.45
C GLY A 242 -10.27 19.15 8.06
N GLY A 243 -10.29 20.48 7.83
CA GLY A 243 -11.43 21.34 8.14
C GLY A 243 -12.49 21.30 7.03
N PHE A 244 -13.70 21.79 7.33
CA PHE A 244 -14.76 21.93 6.33
C PHE A 244 -14.37 22.96 5.26
N VAL A 245 -14.47 22.58 4.00
CA VAL A 245 -14.26 23.48 2.86
C VAL A 245 -15.52 24.29 2.62
N VAL A 246 -15.44 25.62 2.80
CA VAL A 246 -16.53 26.56 2.53
C VAL A 246 -16.09 27.53 1.45
N LYS A 247 -16.79 27.53 0.32
CA LYS A 247 -16.61 28.54 -0.74
C LYS A 247 -17.73 29.57 -0.62
N ARG A 248 -17.36 30.85 -0.53
CA ARG A 248 -18.32 31.97 -0.55
C ARG A 248 -18.52 32.45 -1.97
N GLN A 249 -19.76 32.79 -2.32
CA GLN A 249 -20.03 33.43 -3.60
C GLN A 249 -19.44 34.84 -3.59
N ALA A 250 -18.79 35.23 -4.68
CA ALA A 250 -18.33 36.59 -4.84
C ALA A 250 -19.57 37.52 -4.94
N GLY A 251 -19.71 38.46 -4.02
CA GLY A 251 -20.79 39.46 -4.07
C GLY A 251 -22.02 39.20 -3.18
N ALA A 252 -21.91 38.36 -2.14
CA ALA A 252 -22.91 38.31 -1.08
C ALA A 252 -22.52 39.21 0.09
#